data_4bad59d8494d45714d0b138884821162
#
_entry.id   4bad59d8494d45714d0b138884821162
#
_cell.length_a   1.000
_cell.length_b   1.000
_cell.length_c   1.000
_cell.angle_alpha   90.00
_cell.angle_beta   90.00
_cell.angle_gamma   90.00
#
_symmetry.space_group_name_H-M   'P 1'
#
loop_
_entity.id
_entity.type
_entity.pdbx_description
1 polymer ?
#
loop_
_entity_poly.entity_id
_entity_poly.type
_entity_poly.pdbx_seq_one_letter_code
_entity_poly.pdbx_strand_id
1 'polypeptide(L)'
;MLIFFQNLESQEVNGYDLVEIEGVSTVVVESESFRENRASYCKQRSNPNEVIWAEEFSSGKLDKEIWDYDVSNGFYDKGKFVYGWGNSELQYYRKGKTDQNTNENLFIENGLLKIQPIHHRRAFQKEFDYTSARIKTRNLKQFTYPSKITFCFKAPTGTGAWPAFWLMPEENIAWPQGGEIDIMEAKGRLTNIAGSAIHFGEGFHNKDEIVQNVVIPPSVRFQEKFHSITMEWREDSIQIFLDSESKPYMTVKSDDEVFSKFSYPFNRNYYLIINVAVGGKYDDHRINRTAFCLNSKCSNKDNPDDHRFLIDWIEYARLEP
;
A
#
# COMPACT_ATOMS: atom_id res chain seq x y z
N MET A 1 6.01 13.57 -23.47
CA MET A 1 7.14 14.20 -22.78
C MET A 1 8.33 13.27 -23.03
N LEU A 2 9.29 13.68 -23.88
CA LEU A 2 10.49 12.89 -24.14
C LEU A 2 11.38 12.96 -22.89
N ILE A 3 11.60 11.81 -22.27
CA ILE A 3 12.60 11.69 -21.20
C ILE A 3 13.96 11.58 -21.88
N PHE A 4 14.82 12.57 -21.67
CA PHE A 4 16.23 12.52 -22.08
C PHE A 4 16.95 11.54 -21.14
N PHE A 5 17.39 10.41 -21.67
CA PHE A 5 18.36 9.56 -21.02
C PHE A 5 19.72 10.24 -21.05
N GLN A 6 20.19 10.76 -19.94
CA GLN A 6 21.62 10.99 -19.76
C GLN A 6 22.28 9.63 -19.51
N ASN A 7 23.45 9.39 -20.15
CA ASN A 7 24.29 8.23 -19.93
C ASN A 7 24.69 8.13 -18.44
N LEU A 8 23.89 7.44 -17.66
CA LEU A 8 24.28 6.89 -16.37
C LEU A 8 24.87 5.50 -16.66
N GLU A 9 26.04 5.21 -16.12
CA GLU A 9 26.52 3.83 -15.99
C GLU A 9 25.35 3.03 -15.41
N SER A 10 24.97 1.92 -16.04
CA SER A 10 23.83 1.11 -15.63
C SER A 10 24.09 0.60 -14.20
N GLN A 11 23.47 1.27 -13.23
CA GLN A 11 23.42 0.72 -11.87
C GLN A 11 22.38 -0.39 -11.88
N GLU A 12 22.72 -1.54 -11.33
CA GLU A 12 21.82 -2.67 -11.19
C GLU A 12 21.54 -2.91 -9.71
N VAL A 13 20.29 -3.23 -9.39
CA VAL A 13 19.88 -3.73 -8.06
C VAL A 13 19.20 -5.08 -8.24
N ASN A 14 19.73 -6.10 -7.58
CA ASN A 14 19.24 -7.47 -7.69
C ASN A 14 19.16 -8.00 -9.14
N GLY A 15 19.95 -7.41 -10.07
CA GLY A 15 19.97 -7.76 -11.48
C GLY A 15 18.82 -7.14 -12.29
N TYR A 16 18.26 -6.03 -11.82
CA TYR A 16 17.36 -5.14 -12.56
C TYR A 16 18.06 -3.83 -12.90
N ASP A 17 17.73 -3.29 -14.06
CA ASP A 17 18.14 -1.93 -14.42
C ASP A 17 17.49 -0.90 -13.50
N LEU A 18 18.21 0.17 -13.20
CA LEU A 18 17.73 1.32 -12.44
C LEU A 18 17.54 2.54 -13.32
N VAL A 19 16.50 3.29 -13.04
CA VAL A 19 16.25 4.63 -13.59
C VAL A 19 15.91 5.58 -12.45
N GLU A 20 16.21 6.85 -12.61
CA GLU A 20 15.76 7.86 -11.66
C GLU A 20 14.42 8.44 -12.11
N ILE A 21 13.40 8.35 -11.24
CA ILE A 21 12.07 8.92 -11.48
C ILE A 21 11.71 9.81 -10.29
N GLU A 22 11.54 11.12 -10.55
CA GLU A 22 11.23 12.12 -9.51
C GLU A 22 12.22 12.13 -8.32
N GLY A 23 13.52 11.90 -8.60
CA GLY A 23 14.56 11.87 -7.56
C GLY A 23 14.62 10.57 -6.74
N VAL A 24 13.88 9.53 -7.16
CA VAL A 24 13.89 8.22 -6.51
C VAL A 24 14.44 7.18 -7.46
N SER A 25 15.44 6.41 -6.98
CA SER A 25 15.96 5.23 -7.69
C SER A 25 14.84 4.22 -7.88
N THR A 26 14.57 3.84 -9.12
CA THR A 26 13.42 3.01 -9.50
C THR A 26 13.88 1.81 -10.31
N VAL A 27 13.52 0.62 -9.85
CA VAL A 27 13.79 -0.65 -10.54
C VAL A 27 12.88 -0.78 -11.76
N VAL A 28 13.46 -1.16 -12.92
CA VAL A 28 12.71 -1.42 -14.15
C VAL A 28 12.40 -2.91 -14.24
N VAL A 29 11.12 -3.27 -14.24
CA VAL A 29 10.69 -4.66 -14.41
C VAL A 29 10.05 -4.82 -15.79
N GLU A 30 10.66 -5.67 -16.62
CA GLU A 30 10.19 -6.08 -17.94
C GLU A 30 9.97 -7.60 -17.96
N SER A 31 8.86 -8.04 -17.37
CA SER A 31 8.52 -9.47 -17.33
C SER A 31 8.06 -9.99 -18.68
N GLU A 32 8.50 -11.20 -19.04
CA GLU A 32 7.96 -11.90 -20.23
C GLU A 32 6.45 -12.16 -20.09
N SER A 33 5.96 -12.36 -18.86
CA SER A 33 4.54 -12.54 -18.59
C SER A 33 3.70 -11.35 -19.01
N PHE A 34 4.27 -10.13 -19.06
CA PHE A 34 3.58 -8.93 -19.51
C PHE A 34 3.24 -8.91 -21.01
N ARG A 35 3.87 -9.76 -21.80
CA ARG A 35 3.53 -9.93 -23.23
C ARG A 35 2.18 -10.58 -23.45
N GLU A 36 1.63 -11.24 -22.45
CA GLU A 36 0.32 -11.84 -22.49
C GLU A 36 -0.76 -10.82 -22.10
N ASN A 37 -1.81 -10.71 -22.92
CA ASN A 37 -2.92 -9.80 -22.63
C ASN A 37 -3.85 -10.40 -21.57
N ARG A 38 -3.49 -10.27 -20.30
CA ARG A 38 -4.23 -10.77 -19.14
C ARG A 38 -4.98 -9.65 -18.42
N ALA A 39 -6.06 -9.99 -17.74
CA ALA A 39 -6.71 -9.10 -16.80
C ALA A 39 -5.95 -9.03 -15.44
N SER A 40 -5.21 -10.09 -15.13
CA SER A 40 -4.47 -10.22 -13.86
C SER A 40 -3.09 -10.86 -14.09
N TYR A 41 -2.08 -10.26 -13.48
CA TYR A 41 -0.70 -10.75 -13.38
C TYR A 41 -0.37 -11.20 -11.96
N CYS A 42 -1.37 -11.34 -11.10
CA CYS A 42 -1.16 -11.78 -9.73
C CYS A 42 -0.37 -13.09 -9.67
N LYS A 43 0.62 -13.11 -8.76
CA LYS A 43 1.44 -14.29 -8.53
C LYS A 43 0.56 -15.49 -8.19
N GLN A 44 0.99 -16.66 -8.60
CA GLN A 44 0.35 -17.91 -8.20
C GLN A 44 0.32 -18.03 -6.66
N ARG A 45 -0.78 -18.57 -6.15
CA ARG A 45 -0.98 -18.82 -4.71
C ARG A 45 0.11 -19.73 -4.14
N SER A 46 0.37 -19.57 -2.86
CA SER A 46 1.23 -20.49 -2.11
C SER A 46 0.64 -21.90 -2.09
N ASN A 47 1.50 -22.90 -1.80
CA ASN A 47 1.01 -24.24 -1.51
C ASN A 47 0.00 -24.17 -0.35
N PRO A 48 -1.18 -24.78 -0.48
CA PRO A 48 -2.22 -24.76 0.57
C PRO A 48 -1.73 -25.20 1.96
N ASN A 49 -0.73 -26.09 2.01
CA ASN A 49 -0.15 -26.55 3.29
C ASN A 49 0.73 -25.51 3.98
N GLU A 50 1.16 -24.47 3.28
CA GLU A 50 1.95 -23.35 3.80
C GLU A 50 1.07 -22.19 4.24
N VAL A 51 -0.17 -22.10 3.72
CA VAL A 51 -1.09 -21.00 4.00
C VAL A 51 -1.51 -21.04 5.48
N ILE A 52 -1.21 -19.97 6.21
CA ILE A 52 -1.62 -19.74 7.59
C ILE A 52 -2.99 -19.06 7.62
N TRP A 53 -3.22 -18.13 6.69
CA TRP A 53 -4.46 -17.38 6.56
C TRP A 53 -4.59 -16.80 5.15
N ALA A 54 -5.81 -16.74 4.68
CA ALA A 54 -6.16 -16.04 3.45
C ALA A 54 -7.45 -15.24 3.61
N GLU A 55 -7.54 -14.09 2.96
CA GLU A 55 -8.74 -13.29 2.84
C GLU A 55 -9.13 -13.23 1.36
N GLU A 56 -10.31 -13.74 1.07
CA GLU A 56 -10.84 -13.84 -0.30
C GLU A 56 -11.99 -12.86 -0.57
N PHE A 57 -12.38 -12.09 0.43
CA PHE A 57 -13.53 -11.17 0.38
C PHE A 57 -14.83 -11.79 -0.16
N SER A 58 -14.93 -13.10 -0.18
CA SER A 58 -16.05 -13.86 -0.77
C SER A 58 -17.34 -13.76 0.04
N SER A 59 -17.25 -13.41 1.33
CA SER A 59 -18.41 -13.28 2.23
C SER A 59 -19.28 -12.03 1.96
N GLY A 60 -18.79 -11.07 1.15
CA GLY A 60 -19.43 -9.79 0.90
C GLY A 60 -19.40 -8.82 2.09
N LYS A 61 -18.75 -9.19 3.19
CA LYS A 61 -18.58 -8.39 4.42
C LYS A 61 -17.19 -8.58 4.98
N LEU A 62 -16.63 -7.53 5.60
CA LEU A 62 -15.40 -7.69 6.38
C LEU A 62 -15.69 -8.52 7.64
N ASP A 63 -14.80 -9.46 7.92
CA ASP A 63 -14.83 -10.21 9.16
C ASP A 63 -14.35 -9.31 10.31
N LYS A 64 -15.24 -9.08 11.28
CA LYS A 64 -14.97 -8.23 12.45
C LYS A 64 -13.99 -8.84 13.44
N GLU A 65 -13.76 -10.14 13.35
CA GLU A 65 -12.75 -10.84 14.16
C GLU A 65 -11.34 -10.63 13.61
N ILE A 66 -11.23 -10.10 12.37
CA ILE A 66 -9.96 -9.82 11.67
C ILE A 66 -9.76 -8.33 11.45
N TRP A 67 -10.84 -7.58 11.11
CA TRP A 67 -10.74 -6.21 10.64
C TRP A 67 -11.47 -5.21 11.53
N ASP A 68 -10.78 -4.12 11.85
CA ASP A 68 -11.36 -2.91 12.46
C ASP A 68 -11.10 -1.69 11.58
N TYR A 69 -11.77 -0.58 11.88
CA TYR A 69 -11.67 0.68 11.14
C TYR A 69 -10.96 1.74 11.95
N ASP A 70 -10.12 2.54 11.30
CA ASP A 70 -9.81 3.87 11.78
C ASP A 70 -10.89 4.84 11.29
N VAL A 71 -11.46 5.62 12.24
CA VAL A 71 -12.54 6.59 11.95
C VAL A 71 -12.11 7.93 12.49
N SER A 72 -11.40 8.70 11.67
CA SER A 72 -10.83 10.01 12.05
C SER A 72 -10.15 10.66 10.84
N ASN A 73 -9.68 11.89 11.01
CA ASN A 73 -8.69 12.51 10.14
C ASN A 73 -7.29 12.61 10.77
N GLY A 74 -7.03 11.81 11.80
CA GLY A 74 -5.75 11.81 12.50
C GLY A 74 -5.75 10.87 13.71
N PHE A 75 -4.74 10.98 14.55
CA PHE A 75 -4.54 10.13 15.71
C PHE A 75 -4.03 10.93 16.92
N TYR A 76 -4.05 10.32 18.10
CA TYR A 76 -3.47 10.90 19.31
C TYR A 76 -2.05 10.39 19.53
N ASP A 77 -1.09 11.31 19.67
CA ASP A 77 0.26 11.04 20.15
C ASP A 77 0.48 11.79 21.47
N LYS A 78 0.79 11.06 22.55
CA LYS A 78 1.05 11.61 23.89
C LYS A 78 -0.02 12.62 24.33
N GLY A 79 -1.29 12.34 24.05
CA GLY A 79 -2.43 13.17 24.40
C GLY A 79 -2.69 14.36 23.48
N LYS A 80 -1.86 14.58 22.46
CA LYS A 80 -2.05 15.63 21.44
C LYS A 80 -2.61 15.02 20.16
N PHE A 81 -3.66 15.63 19.60
CA PHE A 81 -4.22 15.19 18.34
C PHE A 81 -3.33 15.64 17.17
N VAL A 82 -2.94 14.69 16.33
CA VAL A 82 -2.14 14.89 15.11
C VAL A 82 -3.06 14.80 13.89
N TYR A 83 -3.38 15.94 13.30
CA TYR A 83 -4.24 16.04 12.13
C TYR A 83 -3.55 15.52 10.86
N GLY A 84 -4.38 15.08 9.87
CA GLY A 84 -3.89 14.60 8.58
C GLY A 84 -2.91 13.46 8.71
N TRP A 85 -3.06 12.64 9.76
CA TRP A 85 -2.24 11.45 10.05
C TRP A 85 -0.72 11.71 10.11
N GLY A 86 -0.31 12.97 10.36
CA GLY A 86 1.09 13.42 10.35
C GLY A 86 1.64 13.73 8.96
N ASN A 87 0.91 13.38 7.90
CA ASN A 87 1.30 13.51 6.49
C ASN A 87 0.54 14.63 5.75
N SER A 88 -0.24 15.45 6.46
CA SER A 88 -1.11 16.48 5.86
C SER A 88 -2.16 15.89 4.91
N GLU A 89 -2.63 14.68 5.18
CA GLU A 89 -3.69 14.01 4.44
C GLU A 89 -5.03 14.77 4.59
N LEU A 90 -5.82 14.81 3.53
CA LEU A 90 -7.01 15.65 3.43
C LEU A 90 -8.32 14.94 3.81
N GLN A 91 -8.34 13.61 3.81
CA GLN A 91 -9.57 12.85 4.04
C GLN A 91 -9.90 12.67 5.52
N TYR A 92 -11.18 12.48 5.77
CA TYR A 92 -11.69 11.84 6.98
C TYR A 92 -11.96 10.35 6.67
N TYR A 93 -11.36 9.43 7.41
CA TYR A 93 -11.65 8.00 7.26
C TYR A 93 -12.96 7.63 7.92
N ARG A 94 -13.75 6.79 7.26
CA ARG A 94 -15.08 6.36 7.69
C ARG A 94 -15.19 4.84 7.71
N LYS A 95 -16.12 4.33 8.54
CA LYS A 95 -16.51 2.91 8.46
C LYS A 95 -17.09 2.59 7.09
N GLY A 96 -16.85 1.36 6.64
CA GLY A 96 -17.39 0.85 5.39
C GLY A 96 -18.92 0.70 5.40
N LYS A 97 -19.47 0.24 4.28
CA LYS A 97 -20.87 -0.06 4.11
C LYS A 97 -21.29 -1.24 4.99
N THR A 98 -22.38 -1.08 5.71
CA THR A 98 -23.06 -2.12 6.47
C THR A 98 -24.56 -1.99 6.22
N ASP A 99 -25.36 -2.93 6.72
CA ASP A 99 -26.83 -2.86 6.64
C ASP A 99 -27.42 -1.55 7.25
N GLN A 100 -26.69 -0.95 8.20
CA GLN A 100 -27.05 0.29 8.89
C GLN A 100 -26.29 1.53 8.37
N ASN A 101 -25.20 1.33 7.62
CA ASN A 101 -24.35 2.40 7.10
C ASN A 101 -24.27 2.32 5.58
N THR A 102 -24.88 3.27 4.89
CA THR A 102 -24.87 3.38 3.43
C THR A 102 -23.59 4.01 2.87
N ASN A 103 -22.60 4.27 3.72
CA ASN A 103 -21.31 4.81 3.27
C ASN A 103 -20.57 3.83 2.37
N GLU A 104 -20.23 4.26 1.18
CA GLU A 104 -19.52 3.48 0.18
C GLU A 104 -18.04 3.89 0.04
N ASN A 105 -17.39 4.38 1.10
CA ASN A 105 -15.93 4.52 1.10
C ASN A 105 -15.21 3.17 1.15
N LEU A 106 -15.84 2.13 1.71
CA LEU A 106 -15.39 0.75 1.66
C LEU A 106 -16.57 -0.19 1.53
N PHE A 107 -16.49 -1.12 0.61
CA PHE A 107 -17.48 -2.19 0.41
C PHE A 107 -16.84 -3.39 -0.29
N ILE A 108 -17.51 -4.54 -0.20
CA ILE A 108 -17.12 -5.74 -0.93
C ILE A 108 -18.17 -6.01 -2.00
N GLU A 109 -17.72 -6.17 -3.22
CA GLU A 109 -18.58 -6.44 -4.37
C GLU A 109 -17.87 -7.34 -5.37
N ASN A 110 -18.53 -8.40 -5.82
CA ASN A 110 -17.98 -9.39 -6.76
C ASN A 110 -16.67 -10.05 -6.27
N GLY A 111 -16.55 -10.32 -4.96
CA GLY A 111 -15.36 -10.90 -4.36
C GLY A 111 -14.18 -9.93 -4.22
N LEU A 112 -14.36 -8.65 -4.48
CA LEU A 112 -13.32 -7.64 -4.37
C LEU A 112 -13.58 -6.72 -3.17
N LEU A 113 -12.58 -6.49 -2.35
CA LEU A 113 -12.59 -5.34 -1.45
C LEU A 113 -12.34 -4.08 -2.27
N LYS A 114 -13.20 -3.08 -2.10
CA LYS A 114 -13.12 -1.79 -2.80
C LYS A 114 -13.02 -0.66 -1.80
N ILE A 115 -11.93 0.12 -1.85
CA ILE A 115 -11.80 1.38 -1.11
C ILE A 115 -11.96 2.53 -2.09
N GLN A 116 -12.95 3.38 -1.82
CA GLN A 116 -13.37 4.46 -2.69
C GLN A 116 -13.18 5.82 -1.99
N PRO A 117 -12.14 6.59 -2.32
CA PRO A 117 -12.07 7.97 -1.89
C PRO A 117 -13.15 8.81 -2.59
N ILE A 118 -13.84 9.66 -1.83
CA ILE A 118 -14.96 10.48 -2.30
C ILE A 118 -14.64 11.95 -2.06
N HIS A 119 -14.84 12.77 -3.10
CA HIS A 119 -14.86 14.24 -2.99
C HIS A 119 -16.29 14.69 -2.76
N HIS A 120 -16.53 15.54 -1.77
CA HIS A 120 -17.82 16.08 -1.40
C HIS A 120 -18.02 17.50 -1.94
N ARG A 121 -19.13 17.76 -2.64
CA ARG A 121 -19.51 19.13 -3.07
C ARG A 121 -19.80 20.04 -1.88
N ARG A 122 -20.29 19.47 -0.78
CA ARG A 122 -20.44 20.12 0.53
C ARG A 122 -19.61 19.32 1.52
N ALA A 123 -18.67 19.96 2.16
CA ALA A 123 -17.72 19.30 3.06
C ALA A 123 -18.43 18.38 4.07
N PHE A 124 -17.93 17.17 4.21
CA PHE A 124 -18.37 16.22 5.23
C PHE A 124 -18.14 16.83 6.63
N GLN A 125 -19.12 16.76 7.50
CA GLN A 125 -19.12 17.42 8.82
C GLN A 125 -18.81 18.94 8.76
N LYS A 126 -19.05 19.60 7.61
CA LYS A 126 -18.72 21.01 7.32
C LYS A 126 -17.23 21.34 7.32
N GLU A 127 -16.36 20.35 7.31
CA GLU A 127 -14.90 20.52 7.47
C GLU A 127 -14.10 19.77 6.40
N PHE A 128 -14.50 18.53 6.04
CA PHE A 128 -13.72 17.67 5.17
C PHE A 128 -14.26 17.61 3.75
N ASP A 129 -13.46 18.05 2.78
CA ASP A 129 -13.78 17.94 1.36
C ASP A 129 -13.70 16.48 0.85
N TYR A 130 -12.98 15.62 1.57
CA TYR A 130 -12.74 14.23 1.18
C TYR A 130 -13.07 13.25 2.30
N THR A 131 -13.59 12.09 1.93
CA THR A 131 -13.68 10.92 2.79
C THR A 131 -13.06 9.72 2.11
N SER A 132 -12.56 8.77 2.89
CA SER A 132 -12.01 7.51 2.44
C SER A 132 -12.20 6.42 3.50
N ALA A 133 -11.53 5.28 3.36
CA ALA A 133 -11.52 4.25 4.38
C ALA A 133 -10.10 3.76 4.68
N ARG A 134 -9.90 3.35 5.93
CA ARG A 134 -8.71 2.70 6.45
C ARG A 134 -9.14 1.58 7.38
N ILE A 135 -8.67 0.38 7.09
CA ILE A 135 -8.91 -0.83 7.89
C ILE A 135 -7.59 -1.36 8.42
N LYS A 136 -7.66 -2.06 9.53
CA LYS A 136 -6.50 -2.62 10.22
C LYS A 136 -6.84 -3.91 10.95
N THR A 137 -5.80 -4.71 11.23
CA THR A 137 -5.94 -5.96 11.99
C THR A 137 -5.43 -5.86 13.43
N ARG A 138 -5.12 -4.64 13.92
CA ARG A 138 -4.55 -4.40 15.25
C ARG A 138 -5.39 -5.04 16.37
N ASN A 139 -4.74 -5.77 17.28
CA ASN A 139 -5.35 -6.55 18.36
C ASN A 139 -6.30 -7.68 17.92
N LEU A 140 -6.39 -7.96 16.63
CA LEU A 140 -7.28 -8.99 16.06
C LEU A 140 -6.45 -10.07 15.35
N LYS A 141 -5.53 -9.69 14.47
CA LYS A 141 -4.65 -10.61 13.77
C LYS A 141 -3.25 -10.05 13.62
N GLN A 142 -2.27 -10.81 14.06
CA GLN A 142 -0.85 -10.47 13.98
C GLN A 142 -0.16 -11.23 12.86
N PHE A 143 0.89 -10.62 12.34
CA PHE A 143 1.79 -11.17 11.33
C PHE A 143 3.21 -11.17 11.89
N THR A 144 3.97 -12.22 11.60
CA THR A 144 5.34 -12.38 12.09
C THR A 144 6.17 -13.20 11.11
N TYR A 145 7.48 -13.19 11.29
CA TYR A 145 8.46 -13.99 10.53
C TYR A 145 8.64 -15.40 11.15
N PRO A 146 9.20 -16.40 10.44
CA PRO A 146 9.43 -16.39 9.00
C PRO A 146 8.12 -16.61 8.23
N SER A 147 7.85 -15.73 7.27
CA SER A 147 6.59 -15.77 6.52
C SER A 147 6.66 -15.01 5.20
N LYS A 148 5.65 -15.22 4.36
CA LYS A 148 5.38 -14.35 3.22
C LYS A 148 3.96 -13.82 3.28
N ILE A 149 3.81 -12.55 2.90
CA ILE A 149 2.53 -11.88 2.75
C ILE A 149 2.41 -11.46 1.30
N THR A 150 1.39 -11.95 0.62
CA THR A 150 1.09 -11.61 -0.77
C THR A 150 -0.30 -11.01 -0.85
N PHE A 151 -0.47 -9.97 -1.66
CA PHE A 151 -1.80 -9.46 -1.98
C PHE A 151 -1.92 -9.15 -3.47
N CYS A 152 -3.11 -9.40 -4.00
CA CYS A 152 -3.48 -9.12 -5.38
C CYS A 152 -4.33 -7.86 -5.43
N PHE A 153 -3.94 -6.87 -6.22
CA PHE A 153 -4.57 -5.56 -6.22
C PHE A 153 -4.61 -4.89 -7.59
N LYS A 154 -5.50 -3.90 -7.72
CA LYS A 154 -5.50 -2.90 -8.78
C LYS A 154 -5.57 -1.53 -8.12
N ALA A 155 -4.59 -0.66 -8.40
CA ALA A 155 -4.48 0.64 -7.76
C ALA A 155 -5.48 1.67 -8.37
N PRO A 156 -5.92 2.67 -7.60
CA PRO A 156 -6.75 3.75 -8.14
C PRO A 156 -5.93 4.71 -9.01
N THR A 157 -6.53 5.26 -10.04
CA THR A 157 -5.96 6.38 -10.80
C THR A 157 -6.40 7.73 -10.23
N GLY A 158 -5.56 8.74 -10.42
CA GLY A 158 -5.92 10.12 -10.16
C GLY A 158 -4.94 10.86 -9.24
N THR A 159 -4.60 12.10 -9.60
CA THR A 159 -3.69 12.94 -8.81
C THR A 159 -4.26 13.16 -7.41
N GLY A 160 -3.50 12.78 -6.40
CA GLY A 160 -3.87 12.85 -4.98
C GLY A 160 -4.44 11.56 -4.40
N ALA A 161 -4.66 10.50 -5.20
CA ALA A 161 -4.96 9.17 -4.67
C ALA A 161 -3.67 8.49 -4.20
N TRP A 162 -3.65 8.04 -2.96
CA TRP A 162 -2.52 7.40 -2.30
C TRP A 162 -2.97 6.10 -1.64
N PRO A 163 -3.04 5.00 -2.40
CA PRO A 163 -3.29 3.68 -1.84
C PRO A 163 -2.07 3.16 -1.10
N ALA A 164 -2.29 2.43 -0.01
CA ALA A 164 -1.24 1.79 0.77
C ALA A 164 -1.69 0.45 1.35
N PHE A 165 -0.74 -0.49 1.37
CA PHE A 165 -0.81 -1.79 2.04
C PHE A 165 0.47 -1.95 2.86
N TRP A 166 0.36 -1.88 4.19
CA TRP A 166 1.48 -1.64 5.07
C TRP A 166 1.30 -2.24 6.46
N LEU A 167 2.38 -2.30 7.22
CA LEU A 167 2.45 -2.93 8.53
C LEU A 167 3.00 -1.97 9.59
N MET A 168 2.39 -2.04 10.78
CA MET A 168 2.85 -1.36 11.98
C MET A 168 3.07 -2.34 13.12
N PRO A 169 3.99 -2.07 14.07
CA PRO A 169 4.21 -2.96 15.21
C PRO A 169 2.95 -3.12 16.04
N GLU A 170 2.65 -4.38 16.42
CA GLU A 170 1.52 -4.68 17.30
C GLU A 170 1.69 -4.05 18.69
N GLU A 171 2.94 -4.00 19.15
CA GLU A 171 3.31 -3.36 20.40
C GLU A 171 3.11 -1.85 20.33
N ASN A 172 2.75 -1.23 21.45
CA ASN A 172 2.59 0.20 21.53
C ASN A 172 3.96 0.90 21.69
N ILE A 173 4.73 0.91 20.61
CA ILE A 173 6.04 1.55 20.52
C ILE A 173 5.89 2.87 19.74
N ALA A 174 6.59 3.91 20.19
CA ALA A 174 6.56 5.20 19.53
C ALA A 174 7.17 5.08 18.10
N TRP A 175 6.49 5.68 17.12
CA TRP A 175 7.00 5.76 15.77
C TRP A 175 8.25 6.65 15.68
N PRO A 176 9.29 6.23 14.92
CA PRO A 176 9.44 5.02 14.13
C PRO A 176 10.26 3.91 14.82
N GLN A 177 10.38 3.94 16.16
CA GLN A 177 11.22 3.00 16.93
C GLN A 177 10.81 1.54 16.74
N GLY A 178 9.52 1.30 16.54
CA GLY A 178 9.00 -0.04 16.29
C GLY A 178 9.13 -0.51 14.84
N GLY A 179 9.55 0.38 13.95
CA GLY A 179 9.55 0.16 12.50
C GLY A 179 8.16 0.35 11.86
N GLU A 180 8.17 0.64 10.56
CA GLU A 180 7.01 0.64 9.67
C GLU A 180 7.43 -0.04 8.38
N ILE A 181 6.59 -0.90 7.82
CA ILE A 181 6.88 -1.61 6.56
C ILE A 181 5.76 -1.32 5.57
N ASP A 182 6.05 -0.49 4.58
CA ASP A 182 5.13 -0.17 3.50
C ASP A 182 5.38 -1.17 2.36
N ILE A 183 4.55 -2.23 2.33
CA ILE A 183 4.70 -3.29 1.33
C ILE A 183 4.35 -2.75 -0.05
N MET A 184 3.35 -1.88 -0.15
CA MET A 184 3.00 -1.19 -1.38
C MET A 184 2.41 0.19 -1.10
N GLU A 185 2.94 1.18 -1.80
CA GLU A 185 2.37 2.49 -1.95
C GLU A 185 2.35 2.91 -3.43
N ALA A 186 1.39 3.75 -3.82
CA ALA A 186 1.39 4.29 -5.16
C ALA A 186 0.86 5.74 -5.20
N LYS A 187 1.38 6.52 -6.14
CA LYS A 187 0.85 7.82 -6.50
C LYS A 187 -0.14 7.65 -7.66
N GLY A 188 -1.42 7.85 -7.44
CA GLY A 188 -2.45 7.57 -8.45
C GLY A 188 -2.26 8.28 -9.81
N ARG A 189 -1.41 9.30 -9.89
CA ARG A 189 -1.00 9.94 -11.16
C ARG A 189 0.11 9.20 -11.91
N LEU A 190 0.89 8.36 -11.22
CA LEU A 190 1.98 7.56 -11.79
C LEU A 190 1.51 6.12 -11.99
N THR A 191 0.81 5.91 -13.09
CA THR A 191 -0.02 4.73 -13.29
C THR A 191 0.74 3.39 -13.46
N ASN A 192 2.02 3.44 -13.68
CA ASN A 192 2.89 2.28 -13.88
C ASN A 192 4.03 2.22 -12.87
N ILE A 193 3.91 2.95 -11.75
CA ILE A 193 4.90 2.97 -10.67
C ILE A 193 4.21 2.61 -9.36
N ALA A 194 4.81 1.70 -8.60
CA ALA A 194 4.52 1.44 -7.21
C ALA A 194 5.84 1.49 -6.41
N GLY A 195 5.75 1.63 -5.10
CA GLY A 195 6.90 1.67 -4.22
C GLY A 195 6.71 0.84 -2.98
N SER A 196 7.82 0.51 -2.34
CA SER A 196 7.89 -0.04 -1.00
C SER A 196 8.85 0.79 -0.18
N ALA A 197 8.56 0.87 1.11
CA ALA A 197 9.41 1.60 2.04
C ALA A 197 9.51 0.88 3.39
N ILE A 198 10.58 1.14 4.11
CA ILE A 198 10.66 0.87 5.54
C ILE A 198 11.12 2.12 6.26
N HIS A 199 10.49 2.41 7.40
CA HIS A 199 10.86 3.52 8.25
C HIS A 199 11.31 3.02 9.62
N PHE A 200 12.39 3.59 10.14
CA PHE A 200 12.99 3.19 11.41
C PHE A 200 13.75 4.35 12.06
N GLY A 201 14.14 4.21 13.31
CA GLY A 201 14.90 5.21 14.02
C GLY A 201 14.55 5.27 15.50
N GLU A 202 15.08 6.28 16.18
CA GLU A 202 14.89 6.49 17.63
C GLU A 202 13.77 7.47 17.95
N GLY A 203 13.26 8.21 16.96
CA GLY A 203 12.20 9.19 17.11
C GLY A 203 12.01 10.05 15.87
N PHE A 204 10.99 10.88 15.87
CA PHE A 204 10.55 11.68 14.72
C PHE A 204 11.67 12.53 14.08
N HIS A 205 12.61 13.04 14.87
CA HIS A 205 13.74 13.86 14.39
C HIS A 205 15.05 13.09 14.23
N ASN A 206 15.08 11.81 14.59
CA ASN A 206 16.23 10.92 14.45
C ASN A 206 15.76 9.59 13.86
N LYS A 207 15.54 9.61 12.56
CA LYS A 207 15.00 8.49 11.78
C LYS A 207 15.65 8.42 10.42
N ASP A 208 15.48 7.27 9.81
CA ASP A 208 15.87 7.00 8.43
C ASP A 208 14.82 6.15 7.73
N GLU A 209 14.96 5.98 6.43
CA GLU A 209 14.08 5.18 5.59
C GLU A 209 14.85 4.54 4.45
N ILE A 210 14.40 3.37 4.00
CA ILE A 210 14.82 2.75 2.75
C ILE A 210 13.61 2.69 1.85
N VAL A 211 13.71 3.31 0.68
CA VAL A 211 12.62 3.37 -0.30
C VAL A 211 13.09 2.77 -1.61
N GLN A 212 12.27 1.90 -2.20
CA GLN A 212 12.52 1.37 -3.53
C GLN A 212 11.24 1.39 -4.35
N ASN A 213 11.26 2.11 -5.45
CA ASN A 213 10.19 2.08 -6.44
C ASN A 213 10.43 0.99 -7.49
N VAL A 214 9.33 0.55 -8.09
CA VAL A 214 9.33 -0.33 -9.27
C VAL A 214 8.47 0.29 -10.37
N VAL A 215 8.98 0.28 -11.60
CA VAL A 215 8.27 0.72 -12.81
C VAL A 215 8.05 -0.46 -13.75
N ILE A 216 6.85 -0.56 -14.29
CA ILE A 216 6.43 -1.57 -15.27
C ILE A 216 6.01 -0.92 -16.58
N PRO A 217 5.93 -1.68 -17.69
CA PRO A 217 5.49 -1.13 -18.97
C PRO A 217 4.11 -0.46 -18.88
N PRO A 218 3.90 0.69 -19.56
CA PRO A 218 2.60 1.38 -19.54
C PRO A 218 1.41 0.56 -20.07
N SER A 219 1.68 -0.53 -20.82
CA SER A 219 0.64 -1.42 -21.33
C SER A 219 0.02 -2.35 -20.29
N VAL A 220 0.66 -2.45 -19.11
CA VAL A 220 0.24 -3.37 -18.02
C VAL A 220 0.14 -2.65 -16.68
N ARG A 221 -0.14 -1.36 -16.68
CA ARG A 221 -0.12 -0.48 -15.50
C ARG A 221 -1.03 -0.96 -14.37
N PHE A 222 -0.63 -0.65 -13.14
CA PHE A 222 -1.29 -1.02 -11.88
C PHE A 222 -2.74 -0.57 -11.76
N GLN A 223 -3.19 0.40 -12.56
CA GLN A 223 -4.57 0.89 -12.56
C GLN A 223 -5.48 0.19 -13.56
N GLU A 224 -4.92 -0.61 -14.47
CA GLU A 224 -5.70 -1.33 -15.49
C GLU A 224 -5.72 -2.83 -15.28
N LYS A 225 -4.66 -3.36 -14.70
CA LYS A 225 -4.46 -4.80 -14.48
C LYS A 225 -4.27 -5.10 -13.00
N PHE A 226 -4.67 -6.29 -12.58
CA PHE A 226 -4.32 -6.78 -11.26
C PHE A 226 -2.86 -7.26 -11.24
N HIS A 227 -2.14 -6.83 -10.22
CA HIS A 227 -0.78 -7.22 -9.91
C HIS A 227 -0.70 -7.75 -8.49
N SER A 228 0.32 -8.52 -8.19
CA SER A 228 0.61 -8.95 -6.83
C SER A 228 1.94 -8.41 -6.35
N ILE A 229 2.00 -8.02 -5.08
CA ILE A 229 3.24 -7.79 -4.38
C ILE A 229 3.35 -8.82 -3.25
N THR A 230 4.53 -9.41 -3.13
CA THR A 230 4.86 -10.38 -2.09
C THR A 230 6.00 -9.84 -1.26
N MET A 231 5.81 -9.77 0.05
CA MET A 231 6.89 -9.59 1.02
C MET A 231 7.27 -10.96 1.56
N GLU A 232 8.53 -11.35 1.39
CA GLU A 232 9.17 -12.42 2.16
C GLU A 232 9.88 -11.81 3.35
N TRP A 233 9.56 -12.30 4.52
CA TRP A 233 9.99 -11.74 5.79
C TRP A 233 10.66 -12.79 6.66
N ARG A 234 11.92 -12.56 6.97
CA ARG A 234 12.74 -13.34 7.89
C ARG A 234 13.11 -12.50 9.11
N GLU A 235 13.70 -13.13 10.12
CA GLU A 235 14.12 -12.44 11.34
C GLU A 235 15.10 -11.28 11.06
N ASP A 236 15.94 -11.47 10.06
CA ASP A 236 17.05 -10.60 9.71
C ASP A 236 16.92 -9.93 8.33
N SER A 237 15.84 -10.19 7.61
CA SER A 237 15.69 -9.65 6.25
C SER A 237 14.24 -9.52 5.78
N ILE A 238 14.04 -8.55 4.89
CA ILE A 238 12.79 -8.32 4.15
C ILE A 238 13.14 -8.27 2.67
N GLN A 239 12.41 -9.03 1.85
CA GLN A 239 12.51 -9.00 0.40
C GLN A 239 11.13 -8.78 -0.21
N ILE A 240 11.03 -7.91 -1.23
CA ILE A 240 9.75 -7.59 -1.86
C ILE A 240 9.82 -7.90 -3.36
N PHE A 241 8.82 -8.64 -3.82
CA PHE A 241 8.72 -9.18 -5.17
C PHE A 241 7.46 -8.67 -5.87
N LEU A 242 7.56 -8.44 -7.17
CA LEU A 242 6.43 -8.10 -8.03
C LEU A 242 5.98 -9.34 -8.83
N ASP A 243 4.70 -9.63 -8.82
CA ASP A 243 4.06 -10.69 -9.63
C ASP A 243 4.80 -12.04 -9.53
N SER A 244 5.15 -12.63 -10.67
CA SER A 244 5.88 -13.89 -10.76
C SER A 244 7.41 -13.74 -10.82
N GLU A 245 7.92 -12.52 -10.59
CA GLU A 245 9.37 -12.31 -10.63
C GLU A 245 10.08 -13.14 -9.56
N SER A 246 11.19 -13.77 -9.95
CA SER A 246 12.00 -14.59 -9.04
C SER A 246 13.01 -13.78 -8.23
N LYS A 247 13.26 -12.53 -8.64
CA LYS A 247 14.17 -11.61 -7.98
C LYS A 247 13.38 -10.53 -7.23
N PRO A 248 13.78 -10.18 -6.00
CA PRO A 248 13.15 -9.07 -5.30
C PRO A 248 13.56 -7.73 -5.92
N TYR A 249 12.61 -6.79 -6.02
CA TYR A 249 12.96 -5.43 -6.41
C TYR A 249 13.44 -4.59 -5.21
N MET A 250 13.16 -5.03 -3.99
CA MET A 250 13.68 -4.44 -2.75
C MET A 250 14.23 -5.54 -1.85
N THR A 251 15.39 -5.31 -1.27
CA THR A 251 15.99 -6.18 -0.25
C THR A 251 16.54 -5.31 0.88
N VAL A 252 16.20 -5.66 2.10
CA VAL A 252 16.69 -5.04 3.33
C VAL A 252 17.21 -6.12 4.25
N LYS A 253 18.40 -5.93 4.82
CA LYS A 253 19.01 -6.87 5.75
C LYS A 253 19.40 -6.18 7.05
N SER A 254 19.35 -6.92 8.14
CA SER A 254 19.70 -6.41 9.46
C SER A 254 21.18 -5.98 9.60
N ASP A 255 22.05 -6.46 8.69
CA ASP A 255 23.46 -6.10 8.59
C ASP A 255 23.76 -4.98 7.57
N ASP A 256 22.74 -4.38 6.95
CA ASP A 256 22.91 -3.19 6.11
C ASP A 256 23.51 -2.05 6.95
N GLU A 257 24.41 -1.27 6.35
CA GLU A 257 25.22 -0.24 7.05
C GLU A 257 24.34 0.75 7.85
N VAL A 258 23.15 1.06 7.38
CA VAL A 258 22.22 1.97 8.06
C VAL A 258 21.84 1.47 9.46
N PHE A 259 21.77 0.16 9.68
CA PHE A 259 21.48 -0.44 10.99
C PHE A 259 22.67 -0.49 11.95
N SER A 260 23.86 -0.05 11.51
CA SER A 260 24.95 0.29 12.44
C SER A 260 24.63 1.54 13.28
N LYS A 261 23.80 2.44 12.74
CA LYS A 261 23.33 3.67 13.39
C LYS A 261 22.03 3.47 14.15
N PHE A 262 21.12 2.67 13.61
CA PHE A 262 19.80 2.40 14.18
C PHE A 262 19.63 0.89 14.38
N SER A 263 18.96 0.49 15.46
CA SER A 263 18.61 -0.92 15.65
C SER A 263 17.62 -1.37 14.56
N TYR A 264 17.81 -2.59 14.03
CA TYR A 264 16.87 -3.24 13.13
C TYR A 264 15.56 -3.59 13.88
N PRO A 265 14.41 -2.97 13.58
CA PRO A 265 13.22 -3.14 14.39
C PRO A 265 12.26 -4.23 13.85
N PHE A 266 12.55 -4.83 12.70
CA PHE A 266 11.60 -5.66 11.95
C PHE A 266 11.55 -7.14 12.37
N ASN A 267 12.01 -7.45 13.57
CA ASN A 267 12.02 -8.79 14.19
C ASN A 267 10.98 -8.91 15.31
N ARG A 268 9.74 -8.50 15.06
CA ARG A 268 8.62 -8.50 16.01
C ARG A 268 7.29 -8.76 15.32
N ASN A 269 6.19 -8.79 16.08
CA ASN A 269 4.85 -8.92 15.52
C ASN A 269 4.33 -7.57 15.00
N TYR A 270 3.64 -7.62 13.87
CA TYR A 270 3.03 -6.47 13.23
C TYR A 270 1.54 -6.71 12.97
N TYR A 271 0.78 -5.64 12.82
CA TYR A 271 -0.57 -5.66 12.28
C TYR A 271 -0.62 -5.00 10.91
N LEU A 272 -1.56 -5.43 10.09
CA LEU A 272 -1.76 -4.96 8.73
C LEU A 272 -2.69 -3.75 8.69
N ILE A 273 -2.41 -2.82 7.78
CA ILE A 273 -3.24 -1.65 7.48
C ILE A 273 -3.42 -1.56 5.97
N ILE A 274 -4.65 -1.21 5.55
CA ILE A 274 -5.00 -0.96 4.15
C ILE A 274 -5.82 0.32 4.08
N ASN A 275 -5.42 1.25 3.21
CA ASN A 275 -6.15 2.51 3.04
C ASN A 275 -5.95 3.13 1.66
N VAL A 276 -6.75 4.14 1.37
CA VAL A 276 -6.43 5.14 0.36
C VAL A 276 -6.45 6.50 1.03
N ALA A 277 -5.27 7.12 1.17
CA ALA A 277 -5.15 8.49 1.59
C ALA A 277 -5.46 9.45 0.43
N VAL A 278 -5.73 10.71 0.72
CA VAL A 278 -6.02 11.74 -0.27
C VAL A 278 -5.10 12.94 -0.06
N GLY A 279 -4.32 13.29 -1.10
CA GLY A 279 -3.33 14.37 -1.02
C GLY A 279 -2.17 13.99 -0.10
N GLY A 280 -1.73 14.94 0.72
CA GLY A 280 -0.64 14.72 1.67
C GLY A 280 0.77 14.89 1.08
N LYS A 281 1.77 14.69 1.95
CA LYS A 281 3.19 14.93 1.62
C LYS A 281 3.77 13.95 0.61
N TYR A 282 3.24 12.72 0.56
CA TYR A 282 3.76 11.65 -0.28
C TYR A 282 3.85 12.03 -1.77
N ASP A 283 2.90 12.82 -2.27
CA ASP A 283 2.89 13.33 -3.64
C ASP A 283 2.94 14.87 -3.70
N ASP A 284 3.76 15.51 -2.83
CA ASP A 284 3.99 16.96 -2.77
C ASP A 284 2.68 17.76 -2.72
N HIS A 285 1.71 17.28 -1.96
CA HIS A 285 0.39 17.90 -1.81
C HIS A 285 -0.39 18.06 -3.14
N ARG A 286 0.00 17.36 -4.20
CA ARG A 286 -0.71 17.38 -5.47
C ARG A 286 -2.10 16.79 -5.31
N ILE A 287 -3.10 17.50 -5.82
CA ILE A 287 -4.51 17.09 -5.75
C ILE A 287 -5.27 17.55 -6.99
N ASN A 288 -6.09 16.66 -7.54
CA ASN A 288 -7.07 17.01 -8.55
C ASN A 288 -8.46 16.53 -8.10
N ARG A 289 -9.34 17.44 -7.74
CA ARG A 289 -10.70 17.13 -7.24
C ARG A 289 -11.50 16.26 -8.19
N THR A 290 -11.30 16.45 -9.51
CA THR A 290 -12.01 15.68 -10.52
C THR A 290 -11.55 14.23 -10.63
N ALA A 291 -10.42 13.87 -10.01
CA ALA A 291 -9.93 12.50 -9.96
C ALA A 291 -10.79 11.58 -9.09
N PHE A 292 -11.56 12.12 -8.16
CA PHE A 292 -12.31 11.36 -7.17
C PHE A 292 -13.77 11.17 -7.52
N CYS A 293 -14.37 10.12 -6.98
CA CYS A 293 -15.82 9.91 -7.01
C CYS A 293 -16.53 11.08 -6.32
N LEU A 294 -17.58 11.61 -6.93
CA LEU A 294 -18.30 12.77 -6.40
C LEU A 294 -19.37 12.41 -5.36
N ASN A 295 -19.79 11.18 -5.32
CA ASN A 295 -20.73 10.62 -4.35
C ASN A 295 -20.48 9.13 -4.17
N SER A 296 -21.21 8.50 -3.26
CA SER A 296 -21.05 7.08 -2.95
C SER A 296 -21.21 6.14 -4.14
N LYS A 297 -22.00 6.53 -5.15
CA LYS A 297 -22.18 5.74 -6.38
C LYS A 297 -21.16 6.04 -7.47
N CYS A 298 -20.29 7.02 -7.24
CA CYS A 298 -19.28 7.43 -8.21
C CYS A 298 -19.87 7.81 -9.59
N SER A 299 -20.98 8.51 -9.59
CA SER A 299 -21.80 8.80 -10.80
C SER A 299 -21.14 9.77 -11.79
N ASN A 300 -20.00 10.35 -11.43
CA ASN A 300 -19.19 11.23 -12.28
C ASN A 300 -18.08 10.51 -13.04
N LYS A 301 -18.05 9.17 -13.01
CA LYS A 301 -17.02 8.33 -13.64
C LYS A 301 -17.68 7.29 -14.53
N ASP A 302 -17.15 7.13 -15.75
CA ASP A 302 -17.61 6.11 -16.70
C ASP A 302 -17.23 4.71 -16.21
N ASN A 303 -16.04 4.57 -15.65
CA ASN A 303 -15.56 3.35 -14.98
C ASN A 303 -15.15 3.66 -13.53
N PRO A 304 -16.05 3.51 -12.55
CA PRO A 304 -15.75 3.79 -11.15
C PRO A 304 -14.59 2.99 -10.58
N ASP A 305 -14.36 1.76 -11.05
CA ASP A 305 -13.30 0.88 -10.54
C ASP A 305 -11.88 1.34 -10.88
N ASP A 306 -11.72 2.26 -11.83
CA ASP A 306 -10.41 2.88 -12.08
C ASP A 306 -10.03 3.92 -11.02
N HIS A 307 -11.01 4.34 -10.20
CA HIS A 307 -10.83 5.35 -9.14
C HIS A 307 -10.93 4.74 -7.73
N ARG A 308 -10.88 3.41 -7.63
CA ARG A 308 -10.97 2.62 -6.42
C ARG A 308 -9.72 1.79 -6.23
N PHE A 309 -9.31 1.59 -5.00
CA PHE A 309 -8.33 0.57 -4.68
C PHE A 309 -9.06 -0.76 -4.57
N LEU A 310 -8.76 -1.68 -5.47
CA LEU A 310 -9.37 -3.00 -5.52
C LEU A 310 -8.38 -4.02 -4.99
N ILE A 311 -8.83 -4.86 -4.07
CA ILE A 311 -8.04 -6.00 -3.57
C ILE A 311 -8.85 -7.26 -3.79
N ASP A 312 -8.26 -8.19 -4.53
CA ASP A 312 -8.87 -9.48 -4.88
C ASP A 312 -8.68 -10.47 -3.73
N TRP A 313 -7.46 -10.61 -3.26
CA TRP A 313 -7.14 -11.51 -2.17
C TRP A 313 -5.87 -11.09 -1.42
N ILE A 314 -5.74 -11.59 -0.20
CA ILE A 314 -4.54 -11.48 0.64
C ILE A 314 -4.20 -12.88 1.12
N GLU A 315 -2.92 -13.22 1.12
CA GLU A 315 -2.41 -14.50 1.61
C GLU A 315 -1.24 -14.29 2.57
N TYR A 316 -1.32 -14.93 3.71
CA TYR A 316 -0.25 -15.03 4.69
C TYR A 316 0.15 -16.49 4.82
N ALA A 317 1.37 -16.82 4.46
CA ALA A 317 1.87 -18.18 4.39
C ALA A 317 3.22 -18.32 5.10
N ARG A 318 3.55 -19.54 5.47
CA ARG A 318 4.88 -19.87 6.00
C ARG A 318 5.91 -19.71 4.90
N LEU A 319 7.09 -19.22 5.30
CA LEU A 319 8.27 -19.25 4.48
C LEU A 319 9.13 -20.42 4.99
N GLU A 320 9.54 -21.29 4.09
CA GLU A 320 10.49 -22.33 4.47
C GLU A 320 11.80 -21.69 4.94
N PRO A 321 12.45 -22.27 5.96
CA PRO A 321 13.69 -21.75 6.52
C PRO A 321 14.83 -21.63 5.51
#